data_2466d78278fecab5c82de081903d7acf
#
_entry.id   2466d78278fecab5c82de081903d7acf
#
_cell.length_a   1.000
_cell.length_b   1.000
_cell.length_c   1.000
_cell.angle_alpha   90.00
_cell.angle_beta   90.00
_cell.angle_gamma   90.00
#
_symmetry.space_group_name_H-M   'P 1'
#
loop_
_entity.id
_entity.type
_entity.pdbx_description
1 polymer ?
#
loop_
_entity_poly.entity_id
_entity_poly.type
_entity_poly.pdbx_seq_one_letter_code
_entity_poly.pdbx_strand_id
1 'polypeptide(L)'
;MLYELRRYDVAASKLPALLDRFGSFTVHKWKEYGFRLIGFWTPILGEKSNQIVYIWGWDSLEERAKKNAAWRADPERAKKWAETQKDGPLVNRVYNQLMEPTSYSQLDRGEPYGPDAATRNPYLFELREYQAMPQKITNITERFGSFTCEAFKKHGFRQVGYWLNVIGGNDHQLIYLLAWQSLDERVAKFDTFAKDPERARVFAESEKNGPIVQQVTTTILRPTAFSPMK
;
A
#
# COMPACT_ATOMS: atom_id res chain seq x y z
N MET A 1 6.57 -0.84 15.12
CA MET A 1 5.25 -0.97 14.44
C MET A 1 5.43 -1.85 13.22
N LEU A 2 4.43 -2.71 12.90
CA LEU A 2 4.38 -3.53 11.71
C LEU A 2 3.21 -3.05 10.83
N TYR A 3 3.34 -3.24 9.54
CA TYR A 3 2.25 -2.98 8.59
C TYR A 3 1.83 -4.28 7.92
N GLU A 4 0.54 -4.41 7.60
CA GLU A 4 0.01 -5.55 6.88
C GLU A 4 -0.70 -5.07 5.62
N LEU A 5 -0.08 -5.33 4.47
CA LEU A 5 -0.70 -5.11 3.17
C LEU A 5 -1.57 -6.31 2.81
N ARG A 6 -2.82 -6.04 2.51
CA ARG A 6 -3.79 -7.07 2.15
C ARG A 6 -4.38 -6.80 0.78
N ARG A 7 -4.46 -7.86 -0.02
CA ARG A 7 -5.09 -7.82 -1.33
C ARG A 7 -6.13 -8.93 -1.40
N TYR A 8 -7.33 -8.58 -1.85
CA TYR A 8 -8.43 -9.53 -2.04
C TYR A 8 -8.76 -9.60 -3.53
N ASP A 9 -8.57 -10.77 -4.13
CA ASP A 9 -9.11 -11.05 -5.46
C ASP A 9 -10.61 -11.28 -5.31
N VAL A 10 -11.40 -10.39 -5.85
CA VAL A 10 -12.87 -10.38 -5.72
C VAL A 10 -13.46 -11.30 -6.77
N ALA A 11 -14.53 -12.01 -6.43
CA ALA A 11 -15.26 -12.84 -7.40
C ALA A 11 -15.91 -11.96 -8.48
N ALA A 12 -16.10 -12.49 -9.66
CA ALA A 12 -16.65 -11.75 -10.80
C ALA A 12 -17.97 -11.07 -10.42
N SER A 13 -18.10 -9.80 -10.77
CA SER A 13 -19.28 -8.95 -10.49
C SER A 13 -19.60 -8.72 -8.99
N LYS A 14 -18.77 -9.18 -8.05
CA LYS A 14 -19.04 -9.07 -6.60
C LYS A 14 -18.37 -7.86 -5.92
N LEU A 15 -17.59 -7.05 -6.65
CA LEU A 15 -16.89 -5.89 -6.06
C LEU A 15 -17.84 -4.89 -5.38
N PRO A 16 -18.98 -4.48 -5.97
CA PRO A 16 -19.90 -3.57 -5.30
C PRO A 16 -20.46 -4.12 -3.98
N ALA A 17 -20.88 -5.39 -3.96
CA ALA A 17 -21.40 -6.05 -2.75
C ALA A 17 -20.31 -6.18 -1.66
N LEU A 18 -19.05 -6.44 -2.06
CA LEU A 18 -17.94 -6.50 -1.13
C LEU A 18 -17.62 -5.12 -0.55
N LEU A 19 -17.60 -4.07 -1.36
CA LEU A 19 -17.39 -2.68 -0.90
C LEU A 19 -18.52 -2.22 0.03
N ASP A 20 -19.77 -2.56 -0.28
CA ASP A 20 -20.90 -2.29 0.60
C ASP A 20 -20.72 -2.96 1.97
N ARG A 21 -20.39 -4.26 2.02
CA ARG A 21 -20.13 -4.96 3.28
C ARG A 21 -18.98 -4.32 4.07
N PHE A 22 -17.92 -3.87 3.40
CA PHE A 22 -16.81 -3.19 4.08
C PHE A 22 -17.25 -1.83 4.63
N GLY A 23 -17.91 -1.01 3.82
CA GLY A 23 -18.30 0.35 4.20
C GLY A 23 -19.43 0.39 5.23
N SER A 24 -20.45 -0.47 5.08
CA SER A 24 -21.62 -0.46 5.96
C SER A 24 -21.44 -1.24 7.28
N PHE A 25 -20.46 -2.16 7.34
CA PHE A 25 -20.29 -3.04 8.50
C PHE A 25 -18.84 -3.23 8.91
N THR A 26 -17.99 -3.78 8.03
CA THR A 26 -16.69 -4.32 8.43
C THR A 26 -15.75 -3.28 9.01
N VAL A 27 -15.64 -2.10 8.36
CA VAL A 27 -14.72 -1.03 8.82
C VAL A 27 -15.17 -0.45 10.17
N HIS A 28 -16.47 -0.35 10.42
CA HIS A 28 -17.01 0.06 11.72
C HIS A 28 -16.63 -0.92 12.83
N LYS A 29 -16.84 -2.21 12.57
CA LYS A 29 -16.44 -3.27 13.49
C LYS A 29 -14.94 -3.31 13.73
N TRP A 30 -14.12 -3.14 12.70
CA TRP A 30 -12.67 -3.05 12.88
C TRP A 30 -12.27 -1.92 13.83
N LYS A 31 -12.95 -0.76 13.75
CA LYS A 31 -12.72 0.34 14.69
C LYS A 31 -13.08 -0.05 16.12
N GLU A 32 -14.20 -0.76 16.33
CA GLU A 32 -14.61 -1.26 17.66
C GLU A 32 -13.57 -2.23 18.24
N TYR A 33 -13.01 -3.12 17.40
CA TYR A 33 -11.93 -4.05 17.78
C TYR A 33 -10.54 -3.41 17.83
N GLY A 34 -10.43 -2.11 17.60
CA GLY A 34 -9.18 -1.37 17.65
C GLY A 34 -8.19 -1.67 16.52
N PHE A 35 -8.68 -2.12 15.35
CA PHE A 35 -7.85 -2.24 14.15
C PHE A 35 -7.45 -0.86 13.66
N ARG A 36 -6.16 -0.68 13.37
CA ARG A 36 -5.62 0.56 12.80
C ARG A 36 -5.59 0.45 11.29
N LEU A 37 -6.68 0.87 10.63
CA LEU A 37 -6.75 0.95 9.18
C LEU A 37 -6.00 2.19 8.70
N ILE A 38 -4.98 2.02 7.86
CA ILE A 38 -4.17 3.09 7.29
C ILE A 38 -4.84 3.65 6.03
N GLY A 39 -5.25 2.78 5.13
CA GLY A 39 -5.96 3.17 3.92
C GLY A 39 -6.62 1.98 3.25
N PHE A 40 -7.61 2.25 2.40
CA PHE A 40 -8.40 1.25 1.71
C PHE A 40 -8.73 1.72 0.28
N TRP A 41 -8.35 0.91 -0.71
CA TRP A 41 -8.38 1.31 -2.11
C TRP A 41 -8.91 0.21 -3.02
N THR A 42 -9.31 0.62 -4.22
CA THR A 42 -9.52 -0.25 -5.38
C THR A 42 -8.52 0.10 -6.47
N PRO A 43 -7.88 -0.89 -7.14
CA PRO A 43 -7.05 -0.63 -8.30
C PRO A 43 -7.87 -0.05 -9.47
N ILE A 44 -7.29 0.92 -10.16
CA ILE A 44 -7.81 1.45 -11.44
C ILE A 44 -6.89 1.11 -12.61
N LEU A 45 -5.59 0.91 -12.34
CA LEU A 45 -4.59 0.43 -13.29
C LEU A 45 -3.62 -0.50 -12.55
N GLY A 46 -3.19 -1.58 -13.18
CA GLY A 46 -2.25 -2.57 -12.63
C GLY A 46 -2.57 -3.97 -13.14
N GLU A 47 -1.97 -4.98 -12.53
CA GLU A 47 -2.14 -6.38 -12.97
C GLU A 47 -3.58 -6.90 -12.81
N LYS A 48 -4.31 -6.43 -11.78
CA LYS A 48 -5.66 -6.89 -11.45
C LYS A 48 -6.56 -5.71 -11.10
N SER A 49 -7.65 -5.55 -11.83
CA SER A 49 -8.64 -4.50 -11.61
C SER A 49 -9.76 -4.91 -10.62
N ASN A 50 -10.12 -6.20 -10.57
CA ASN A 50 -11.18 -6.69 -9.69
C ASN A 50 -10.61 -7.10 -8.31
N GLN A 51 -10.06 -6.11 -7.62
CA GLN A 51 -9.34 -6.32 -6.36
C GLN A 51 -9.67 -5.21 -5.37
N ILE A 52 -9.54 -5.49 -4.09
CA ILE A 52 -9.40 -4.47 -3.05
C ILE A 52 -8.00 -4.58 -2.43
N VAL A 53 -7.47 -3.43 -2.04
CA VAL A 53 -6.15 -3.30 -1.42
C VAL A 53 -6.31 -2.45 -0.18
N TYR A 54 -5.75 -2.87 0.94
CA TYR A 54 -5.72 -2.06 2.15
C TYR A 54 -4.51 -2.37 3.02
N ILE A 55 -4.17 -1.43 3.89
CA ILE A 55 -3.05 -1.55 4.82
C ILE A 55 -3.57 -1.39 6.25
N TRP A 56 -3.18 -2.32 7.12
CA TRP A 56 -3.31 -2.20 8.57
C TRP A 56 -1.97 -1.85 9.22
N GLY A 57 -2.01 -1.13 10.34
CA GLY A 57 -0.89 -0.94 11.25
C GLY A 57 -1.08 -1.75 12.53
N TRP A 58 0.00 -2.34 13.05
CA TRP A 58 0.03 -3.16 14.27
C TRP A 58 1.22 -2.77 15.13
N ASP A 59 1.04 -2.72 16.46
CA ASP A 59 2.17 -2.50 17.36
C ASP A 59 3.02 -3.77 17.48
N SER A 60 2.38 -4.95 17.38
CA SER A 60 3.06 -6.25 17.40
C SER A 60 2.28 -7.36 16.67
N LEU A 61 2.93 -8.50 16.44
CA LEU A 61 2.27 -9.72 15.94
C LEU A 61 1.27 -10.28 16.96
N GLU A 62 1.53 -10.11 18.24
CA GLU A 62 0.64 -10.54 19.31
C GLU A 62 -0.67 -9.73 19.29
N GLU A 63 -0.56 -8.39 19.18
CA GLU A 63 -1.73 -7.52 19.02
C GLU A 63 -2.57 -7.93 17.82
N ARG A 64 -1.90 -8.13 16.67
CA ARG A 64 -2.55 -8.61 15.44
C ARG A 64 -3.29 -9.93 15.68
N ALA A 65 -2.64 -10.91 16.29
CA ALA A 65 -3.23 -12.22 16.56
C ALA A 65 -4.46 -12.11 17.46
N LYS A 66 -4.36 -11.38 18.59
CA LYS A 66 -5.43 -11.15 19.54
C LYS A 66 -6.65 -10.49 18.90
N LYS A 67 -6.43 -9.37 18.19
CA LYS A 67 -7.53 -8.64 17.54
C LYS A 67 -8.20 -9.45 16.43
N ASN A 68 -7.41 -10.17 15.62
CA ASN A 68 -7.97 -11.04 14.60
C ASN A 68 -8.75 -12.22 15.17
N ALA A 69 -8.32 -12.81 16.29
CA ALA A 69 -9.06 -13.88 16.97
C ALA A 69 -10.42 -13.36 17.47
N ALA A 70 -10.42 -12.22 18.15
CA ALA A 70 -11.66 -11.59 18.62
C ALA A 70 -12.63 -11.27 17.48
N TRP A 71 -12.12 -10.65 16.40
CA TRP A 71 -12.91 -10.35 15.21
C TRP A 71 -13.50 -11.60 14.54
N ARG A 72 -12.74 -12.69 14.47
CA ARG A 72 -13.21 -13.96 13.86
C ARG A 72 -14.29 -14.61 14.70
N ALA A 73 -14.28 -14.43 16.03
CA ALA A 73 -15.26 -14.97 16.96
C ALA A 73 -16.54 -14.12 17.07
N ASP A 74 -16.60 -12.94 16.45
CA ASP A 74 -17.77 -12.06 16.52
C ASP A 74 -19.00 -12.69 15.86
N PRO A 75 -20.11 -12.91 16.59
CA PRO A 75 -21.33 -13.50 16.04
C PRO A 75 -22.03 -12.62 15.00
N GLU A 76 -21.93 -11.30 15.11
CA GLU A 76 -22.49 -10.37 14.12
C GLU A 76 -21.73 -10.49 12.80
N ARG A 77 -20.39 -10.67 12.87
CA ARG A 77 -19.58 -11.00 11.71
C ARG A 77 -20.06 -12.28 11.03
N ALA A 78 -20.24 -13.36 11.78
CA ALA A 78 -20.70 -14.64 11.24
C ALA A 78 -22.05 -14.48 10.53
N LYS A 79 -23.01 -13.77 11.16
CA LYS A 79 -24.32 -13.47 10.57
C LYS A 79 -24.18 -12.65 9.26
N LYS A 80 -23.38 -11.58 9.28
CA LYS A 80 -23.18 -10.72 8.09
C LYS A 80 -22.50 -11.45 6.95
N TRP A 81 -21.55 -12.37 7.24
CA TRP A 81 -20.92 -13.20 6.21
C TRP A 81 -21.93 -14.18 5.58
N ALA A 82 -22.73 -14.87 6.39
CA ALA A 82 -23.76 -15.78 5.89
C ALA A 82 -24.76 -15.04 4.98
N GLU A 83 -25.22 -13.85 5.41
CA GLU A 83 -26.14 -13.01 4.64
C GLU A 83 -25.55 -12.58 3.29
N THR A 84 -24.32 -12.03 3.30
CA THR A 84 -23.73 -11.44 2.09
C THR A 84 -23.14 -12.48 1.12
N GLN A 85 -23.01 -13.72 1.53
CA GLN A 85 -22.48 -14.81 0.71
C GLN A 85 -23.54 -15.90 0.35
N LYS A 86 -24.82 -15.62 0.61
CA LYS A 86 -25.91 -16.56 0.26
C LYS A 86 -25.93 -16.94 -1.23
N ASP A 87 -25.50 -16.02 -2.10
CA ASP A 87 -25.41 -16.21 -3.56
C ASP A 87 -23.97 -16.49 -4.03
N GLY A 88 -23.17 -17.12 -3.19
CA GLY A 88 -21.78 -17.50 -3.45
C GLY A 88 -20.73 -16.58 -2.85
N PRO A 89 -19.45 -16.95 -2.95
CA PRO A 89 -18.36 -16.20 -2.32
C PRO A 89 -18.17 -14.83 -2.95
N LEU A 90 -17.88 -13.82 -2.13
CA LEU A 90 -17.48 -12.48 -2.60
C LEU A 90 -16.00 -12.40 -2.95
N VAL A 91 -15.17 -13.27 -2.37
CA VAL A 91 -13.71 -13.24 -2.47
C VAL A 91 -13.19 -14.62 -2.87
N ASN A 92 -12.36 -14.66 -3.91
CA ASN A 92 -11.71 -15.88 -4.39
C ASN A 92 -10.42 -16.17 -3.64
N ARG A 93 -9.62 -15.11 -3.34
CA ARG A 93 -8.31 -15.26 -2.69
C ARG A 93 -7.96 -14.03 -1.87
N VAL A 94 -7.24 -14.25 -0.78
CA VAL A 94 -6.67 -13.20 0.07
C VAL A 94 -5.16 -13.38 0.14
N TYR A 95 -4.44 -12.31 -0.16
CA TYR A 95 -2.99 -12.23 0.03
C TYR A 95 -2.67 -11.32 1.21
N ASN A 96 -1.69 -11.70 1.99
CA ASN A 96 -1.19 -10.92 3.12
C ASN A 96 0.32 -10.79 3.00
N GLN A 97 0.83 -9.58 3.28
CA GLN A 97 2.25 -9.31 3.44
C GLN A 97 2.43 -8.52 4.73
N LEU A 98 3.32 -8.99 5.60
CA LEU A 98 3.79 -8.22 6.75
C LEU A 98 5.04 -7.47 6.35
N MET A 99 5.07 -6.20 6.72
CA MET A 99 6.09 -5.26 6.30
C MET A 99 6.61 -4.47 7.50
N GLU A 100 7.90 -4.18 7.50
CA GLU A 100 8.51 -3.25 8.45
C GLU A 100 8.81 -1.91 7.76
N PRO A 101 8.58 -0.77 8.45
CA PRO A 101 8.90 0.54 7.88
C PRO A 101 10.41 0.71 7.78
N THR A 102 10.85 1.39 6.73
CA THR A 102 12.24 1.85 6.62
C THR A 102 12.46 3.09 7.50
N SER A 103 13.72 3.41 7.82
CA SER A 103 14.08 4.61 8.59
C SER A 103 13.69 5.93 7.92
N TYR A 104 13.40 5.91 6.63
CA TYR A 104 12.98 7.07 5.84
C TYR A 104 11.48 7.06 5.50
N SER A 105 10.69 6.15 6.09
CA SER A 105 9.23 6.11 5.91
C SER A 105 8.56 7.28 6.63
N GLN A 106 7.70 8.04 5.94
CA GLN A 106 7.05 9.22 6.50
C GLN A 106 5.95 8.87 7.50
N LEU A 107 5.22 7.76 7.29
CA LEU A 107 4.15 7.34 8.20
C LEU A 107 4.62 7.14 9.65
N ASP A 108 5.83 6.67 9.85
CA ASP A 108 6.36 6.41 11.20
C ASP A 108 7.00 7.64 11.86
N ARG A 109 7.18 8.73 11.11
CA ARG A 109 7.72 9.98 11.65
C ARG A 109 6.66 10.93 12.19
N GLY A 110 5.37 10.56 12.09
CA GLY A 110 4.26 11.44 12.42
C GLY A 110 4.17 12.67 11.49
N GLU A 111 4.90 12.66 10.39
CA GLU A 111 4.79 13.69 9.37
C GLU A 111 3.40 13.63 8.75
N PRO A 112 2.73 14.78 8.60
CA PRO A 112 1.38 14.80 8.05
C PRO A 112 1.43 14.28 6.62
N TYR A 113 0.96 13.05 6.45
CA TYR A 113 0.57 12.56 5.16
C TYR A 113 -0.90 12.87 4.97
N GLY A 114 -1.19 13.47 3.92
CA GLY A 114 -2.55 13.61 3.51
C GLY A 114 -2.75 14.87 2.70
N PRO A 115 -3.80 14.90 1.92
CA PRO A 115 -4.28 16.13 1.35
C PRO A 115 -4.52 17.09 2.52
N ASP A 116 -4.20 18.33 2.32
CA ASP A 116 -4.89 19.36 3.07
C ASP A 116 -6.37 18.97 3.09
N ALA A 117 -6.96 18.92 4.28
CA ALA A 117 -8.38 18.56 4.42
C ALA A 117 -9.31 19.44 3.55
N ALA A 118 -8.75 20.47 2.92
CA ALA A 118 -9.36 21.39 1.98
C ALA A 118 -9.41 20.89 0.52
N THR A 119 -8.68 19.85 0.12
CA THR A 119 -8.77 19.36 -1.26
C THR A 119 -10.02 18.52 -1.45
N ARG A 120 -10.95 19.01 -2.27
CA ARG A 120 -12.24 18.37 -2.55
C ARG A 120 -12.11 17.09 -3.38
N ASN A 121 -10.96 16.83 -3.99
CA ASN A 121 -10.69 15.65 -4.80
C ASN A 121 -9.73 14.72 -4.07
N PRO A 122 -10.11 13.45 -3.88
CA PRO A 122 -9.22 12.47 -3.29
C PRO A 122 -8.00 12.25 -4.21
N TYR A 123 -6.84 11.99 -3.60
CA TYR A 123 -5.64 11.62 -4.33
C TYR A 123 -5.80 10.27 -5.02
N LEU A 124 -5.06 10.09 -6.11
CA LEU A 124 -4.70 8.76 -6.60
C LEU A 124 -3.46 8.30 -5.85
N PHE A 125 -3.43 7.04 -5.52
CA PHE A 125 -2.27 6.44 -4.87
C PHE A 125 -1.54 5.52 -5.84
N GLU A 126 -0.23 5.44 -5.72
CA GLU A 126 0.60 4.54 -6.51
C GLU A 126 1.36 3.62 -5.57
N LEU A 127 0.93 2.35 -5.52
CA LEU A 127 1.65 1.29 -4.84
C LEU A 127 2.73 0.77 -5.78
N ARG A 128 3.99 0.84 -5.33
CA ARG A 128 5.14 0.37 -6.08
C ARG A 128 5.86 -0.70 -5.29
N GLU A 129 6.19 -1.77 -5.98
CA GLU A 129 6.84 -2.95 -5.42
C GLU A 129 8.11 -3.21 -6.22
N TYR A 130 9.25 -2.99 -5.58
CA TYR A 130 10.56 -3.21 -6.17
C TYR A 130 11.08 -4.55 -5.72
N GLN A 131 11.13 -5.51 -6.64
CA GLN A 131 11.83 -6.75 -6.42
C GLN A 131 13.33 -6.53 -6.64
N ALA A 132 14.13 -6.73 -5.61
CA ALA A 132 15.58 -6.64 -5.71
C ALA A 132 16.14 -7.86 -6.46
N MET A 133 17.27 -7.65 -7.14
CA MET A 133 18.13 -8.75 -7.53
C MET A 133 18.64 -9.49 -6.27
N PRO A 134 18.96 -10.79 -6.35
CA PRO A 134 19.49 -11.53 -5.20
C PRO A 134 20.62 -10.76 -4.50
N GLN A 135 20.54 -10.65 -3.17
CA GLN A 135 21.50 -9.94 -2.30
C GLN A 135 21.61 -8.41 -2.54
N LYS A 136 20.68 -7.79 -3.29
CA LYS A 136 20.72 -6.35 -3.64
C LYS A 136 19.71 -5.49 -2.91
N ILE A 137 18.94 -6.03 -1.97
CA ILE A 137 17.93 -5.23 -1.24
C ILE A 137 18.57 -4.07 -0.45
N THR A 138 19.73 -4.29 0.16
CA THR A 138 20.47 -3.25 0.88
C THR A 138 20.88 -2.10 -0.06
N ASN A 139 21.36 -2.41 -1.26
CA ASN A 139 21.71 -1.40 -2.25
C ASN A 139 20.50 -0.52 -2.65
N ILE A 140 19.29 -1.14 -2.79
CA ILE A 140 18.07 -0.39 -3.08
C ILE A 140 17.72 0.51 -1.89
N THR A 141 17.70 -0.02 -0.66
CA THR A 141 17.34 0.75 0.53
C THR A 141 18.31 1.89 0.82
N GLU A 142 19.61 1.67 0.64
CA GLU A 142 20.63 2.71 0.74
C GLU A 142 20.42 3.82 -0.31
N ARG A 143 20.18 3.46 -1.58
CA ARG A 143 19.89 4.45 -2.64
C ARG A 143 18.62 5.26 -2.34
N PHE A 144 17.57 4.62 -1.80
CA PHE A 144 16.36 5.34 -1.42
C PHE A 144 16.60 6.27 -0.24
N GLY A 145 17.25 5.80 0.82
CA GLY A 145 17.49 6.57 2.04
C GLY A 145 18.49 7.72 1.86
N SER A 146 19.55 7.50 1.08
CA SER A 146 20.61 8.50 0.88
C SER A 146 20.32 9.51 -0.27
N PHE A 147 19.47 9.15 -1.22
CA PHE A 147 19.25 10.01 -2.40
C PHE A 147 17.78 10.06 -2.85
N THR A 148 17.15 8.91 -3.15
CA THR A 148 15.89 8.90 -3.91
C THR A 148 14.76 9.65 -3.18
N CYS A 149 14.64 9.51 -1.85
CA CYS A 149 13.59 10.18 -1.08
C CYS A 149 13.74 11.71 -1.10
N GLU A 150 14.95 12.23 -0.97
CA GLU A 150 15.19 13.68 -1.08
C GLU A 150 15.01 14.20 -2.52
N ALA A 151 15.45 13.43 -3.51
CA ALA A 151 15.20 13.76 -4.91
C ALA A 151 13.69 13.76 -5.23
N PHE A 152 12.92 12.81 -4.73
CA PHE A 152 11.46 12.82 -4.83
C PHE A 152 10.85 14.07 -4.19
N LYS A 153 11.32 14.46 -3.01
CA LYS A 153 10.88 15.69 -2.35
C LYS A 153 11.19 16.93 -3.19
N LYS A 154 12.41 17.04 -3.72
CA LYS A 154 12.84 18.11 -4.64
C LYS A 154 11.95 18.22 -5.88
N HIS A 155 11.52 17.09 -6.44
CA HIS A 155 10.63 17.02 -7.60
C HIS A 155 9.13 17.06 -7.22
N GLY A 156 8.80 17.32 -5.96
CA GLY A 156 7.44 17.51 -5.49
C GLY A 156 6.59 16.24 -5.42
N PHE A 157 7.19 15.06 -5.30
CA PHE A 157 6.48 13.82 -5.06
C PHE A 157 5.86 13.81 -3.66
N ARG A 158 4.62 13.38 -3.54
CA ARG A 158 3.98 13.13 -2.23
C ARG A 158 4.26 11.69 -1.83
N GLN A 159 5.19 11.55 -0.90
CA GLN A 159 5.64 10.27 -0.37
C GLN A 159 4.79 9.90 0.83
N VAL A 160 4.22 8.69 0.85
CA VAL A 160 3.34 8.21 1.93
C VAL A 160 4.10 7.35 2.92
N GLY A 161 4.75 6.30 2.43
CA GLY A 161 5.50 5.39 3.28
C GLY A 161 6.30 4.38 2.47
N TYR A 162 7.31 3.81 3.14
CA TYR A 162 8.26 2.86 2.58
C TYR A 162 8.46 1.70 3.55
N TRP A 163 8.38 0.49 3.03
CA TRP A 163 8.45 -0.73 3.83
C TRP A 163 9.30 -1.80 3.17
N LEU A 164 9.91 -2.63 3.99
CA LEU A 164 10.50 -3.89 3.56
C LEU A 164 9.55 -5.04 3.85
N ASN A 165 9.41 -5.96 2.91
CA ASN A 165 8.65 -7.18 3.13
C ASN A 165 9.38 -8.07 4.15
N VAL A 166 8.62 -8.63 5.11
CA VAL A 166 9.15 -9.52 6.15
C VAL A 166 8.56 -10.93 6.01
N ILE A 167 7.25 -11.02 5.82
CA ILE A 167 6.54 -12.30 5.71
C ILE A 167 5.45 -12.19 4.64
N GLY A 168 5.35 -13.21 3.81
CA GLY A 168 4.42 -13.25 2.67
C GLY A 168 4.94 -12.46 1.47
N GLY A 169 4.38 -12.69 0.29
CA GLY A 169 4.90 -12.07 -0.93
C GLY A 169 6.28 -12.60 -1.34
N ASN A 170 7.07 -11.75 -1.95
CA ASN A 170 8.44 -12.08 -2.38
C ASN A 170 9.47 -11.57 -1.36
N ASP A 171 10.51 -12.37 -1.11
CA ASP A 171 11.67 -11.90 -0.36
C ASP A 171 12.39 -10.77 -1.09
N HIS A 172 13.15 -9.97 -0.32
CA HIS A 172 13.95 -8.86 -0.86
C HIS A 172 13.13 -7.84 -1.67
N GLN A 173 11.99 -7.44 -1.11
CA GLN A 173 11.09 -6.48 -1.74
C GLN A 173 11.02 -5.18 -0.94
N LEU A 174 11.24 -4.04 -1.63
CA LEU A 174 10.91 -2.71 -1.14
C LEU A 174 9.52 -2.33 -1.67
N ILE A 175 8.61 -2.00 -0.77
CA ILE A 175 7.24 -1.59 -1.07
C ILE A 175 7.09 -0.14 -0.67
N TYR A 176 6.49 0.69 -1.52
CA TYR A 176 6.20 2.07 -1.14
C TYR A 176 4.94 2.62 -1.80
N LEU A 177 4.41 3.65 -1.19
CA LEU A 177 3.19 4.31 -1.60
C LEU A 177 3.45 5.79 -1.86
N LEU A 178 3.07 6.26 -3.04
CA LEU A 178 3.04 7.66 -3.44
C LEU A 178 1.61 8.14 -3.60
N ALA A 179 1.39 9.45 -3.58
CA ALA A 179 0.09 10.05 -3.83
C ALA A 179 0.18 11.15 -4.89
N TRP A 180 -0.87 11.27 -5.71
CA TRP A 180 -0.95 12.15 -6.88
C TRP A 180 -2.31 12.83 -6.97
N GLN A 181 -2.35 14.09 -7.39
CA GLN A 181 -3.62 14.76 -7.72
C GLN A 181 -4.23 14.18 -9.01
N SER A 182 -3.38 13.76 -9.96
CA SER A 182 -3.79 13.18 -11.23
C SER A 182 -2.69 12.30 -11.82
N LEU A 183 -3.04 11.51 -12.86
CA LEU A 183 -2.04 10.76 -13.63
C LEU A 183 -1.11 11.69 -14.42
N ASP A 184 -1.60 12.84 -14.88
CA ASP A 184 -0.78 13.83 -15.59
C ASP A 184 0.29 14.42 -14.67
N GLU A 185 -0.06 14.75 -13.42
CA GLU A 185 0.92 15.16 -12.40
C GLU A 185 2.00 14.10 -12.20
N ARG A 186 1.58 12.84 -12.07
CA ARG A 186 2.50 11.71 -11.94
C ARG A 186 3.47 11.63 -13.11
N VAL A 187 2.95 11.66 -14.34
CA VAL A 187 3.78 11.58 -15.57
C VAL A 187 4.77 12.74 -15.60
N ALA A 188 4.31 13.98 -15.46
CA ALA A 188 5.16 15.16 -15.49
C ALA A 188 6.30 15.11 -14.46
N LYS A 189 5.99 14.69 -13.20
CA LYS A 189 7.00 14.60 -12.14
C LYS A 189 8.00 13.48 -12.38
N PHE A 190 7.56 12.31 -12.83
CA PHE A 190 8.48 11.24 -13.19
C PHE A 190 9.38 11.62 -14.37
N ASP A 191 8.86 12.36 -15.36
CA ASP A 191 9.66 12.86 -16.50
C ASP A 191 10.74 13.84 -16.04
N THR A 192 10.43 14.76 -15.15
CA THR A 192 11.42 15.69 -14.59
C THR A 192 12.46 14.96 -13.75
N PHE A 193 12.05 14.02 -12.92
CA PHE A 193 12.95 13.18 -12.14
C PHE A 193 13.84 12.31 -13.03
N ALA A 194 13.32 11.74 -14.12
CA ALA A 194 14.09 10.92 -15.06
C ALA A 194 15.20 11.71 -15.75
N LYS A 195 14.98 13.01 -15.99
CA LYS A 195 15.93 13.93 -16.64
C LYS A 195 16.93 14.58 -15.67
N ASP A 196 16.80 14.36 -14.36
CA ASP A 196 17.72 14.92 -13.37
C ASP A 196 19.12 14.30 -13.53
N PRO A 197 20.16 15.11 -13.82
CA PRO A 197 21.53 14.59 -14.03
C PRO A 197 22.13 13.98 -12.78
N GLU A 198 21.76 14.45 -11.60
CA GLU A 198 22.21 13.88 -10.35
C GLU A 198 21.62 12.47 -10.14
N ARG A 199 20.32 12.29 -10.46
CA ARG A 199 19.71 10.96 -10.50
C ARG A 199 20.47 10.03 -11.44
N ALA A 200 20.79 10.49 -12.67
CA ALA A 200 21.51 9.67 -13.63
C ALA A 200 22.88 9.20 -13.07
N ARG A 201 23.62 10.10 -12.43
CA ARG A 201 24.92 9.81 -11.80
C ARG A 201 24.78 8.79 -10.66
N VAL A 202 23.85 9.03 -9.72
CA VAL A 202 23.66 8.16 -8.55
C VAL A 202 23.16 6.77 -8.93
N PHE A 203 22.26 6.69 -9.92
CA PHE A 203 21.76 5.40 -10.40
C PHE A 203 22.87 4.61 -11.11
N ALA A 204 23.67 5.26 -11.97
CA ALA A 204 24.81 4.60 -12.60
C ALA A 204 25.84 4.09 -11.58
N GLU A 205 26.15 4.89 -10.55
CA GLU A 205 27.07 4.47 -9.49
C GLU A 205 26.52 3.29 -8.68
N SER A 206 25.23 3.31 -8.32
CA SER A 206 24.63 2.23 -7.57
C SER A 206 24.52 0.91 -8.35
N GLU A 207 24.56 0.97 -9.67
CA GLU A 207 24.43 -0.17 -10.59
C GLU A 207 25.74 -0.52 -11.32
N LYS A 208 26.88 0.10 -10.94
CA LYS A 208 28.19 -0.15 -11.59
C LYS A 208 28.63 -1.62 -11.54
N ASN A 209 28.16 -2.38 -10.56
CA ASN A 209 28.41 -3.80 -10.38
C ASN A 209 27.21 -4.66 -10.83
N GLY A 210 26.43 -4.17 -11.78
CA GLY A 210 25.24 -4.83 -12.30
C GLY A 210 23.91 -4.29 -11.71
N PRO A 211 22.78 -4.69 -12.29
CA PRO A 211 21.48 -4.20 -11.88
C PRO A 211 21.18 -4.57 -10.42
N ILE A 212 20.51 -3.68 -9.71
CA ILE A 212 20.05 -3.94 -8.33
C ILE A 212 18.55 -4.22 -8.26
N VAL A 213 17.79 -3.85 -9.29
CA VAL A 213 16.34 -4.08 -9.40
C VAL A 213 16.08 -5.13 -10.46
N GLN A 214 15.33 -6.18 -10.10
CA GLN A 214 14.88 -7.22 -11.02
C GLN A 214 13.60 -6.81 -11.73
N GLN A 215 12.63 -6.29 -10.97
CA GLN A 215 11.30 -5.94 -11.47
C GLN A 215 10.70 -4.81 -10.63
N VAL A 216 9.87 -4.00 -11.26
CA VAL A 216 9.01 -3.03 -10.58
C VAL A 216 7.57 -3.29 -10.98
N THR A 217 6.73 -3.61 -10.00
CA THR A 217 5.28 -3.65 -10.19
C THR A 217 4.67 -2.34 -9.72
N THR A 218 3.77 -1.79 -10.50
CA THR A 218 3.07 -0.53 -10.21
C THR A 218 1.57 -0.74 -10.27
N THR A 219 0.86 -0.31 -9.23
CA THR A 219 -0.60 -0.33 -9.19
C THR A 219 -1.13 1.05 -8.82
N ILE A 220 -1.97 1.62 -9.66
CA ILE A 220 -2.67 2.88 -9.36
C ILE A 220 -3.97 2.57 -8.65
N LEU A 221 -4.16 3.21 -7.51
CA LEU A 221 -5.20 2.94 -6.55
C LEU A 221 -6.10 4.16 -6.36
N ARG A 222 -7.41 3.95 -6.27
CA ARG A 222 -8.39 4.96 -5.88
C ARG A 222 -8.89 4.67 -4.47
N PRO A 223 -8.89 5.65 -3.54
CA PRO A 223 -9.44 5.45 -2.21
C PRO A 223 -10.95 5.20 -2.28
N THR A 224 -11.44 4.33 -1.41
CA THR A 224 -12.87 4.12 -1.21
C THR A 224 -13.47 5.25 -0.38
N ALA A 225 -14.81 5.38 -0.38
CA ALA A 225 -15.51 6.40 0.41
C ALA A 225 -15.23 6.28 1.93
N PHE A 226 -14.94 5.09 2.42
CA PHE A 226 -14.66 4.79 3.83
C PHE A 226 -13.15 4.65 4.14
N SER A 227 -12.26 4.91 3.18
CA SER A 227 -10.82 4.92 3.43
C SER A 227 -10.45 6.09 4.36
N PRO A 228 -9.62 5.87 5.41
CA PRO A 228 -9.09 6.97 6.22
C PRO A 228 -8.19 7.90 5.41
N MET A 229 -7.47 7.36 4.46
CA MET A 229 -6.56 8.06 3.55
C MET A 229 -7.28 8.36 2.24
N LYS A 230 -7.33 9.64 1.85
CA LYS A 230 -8.06 10.14 0.68
C LYS A 230 -7.15 10.77 -0.34
#